data_c9db43841cdab11bc4969318eb7b17ca
#
_entry.id   c9db43841cdab11bc4969318eb7b17ca
#
_cell.length_a   1.000
_cell.length_b   1.000
_cell.length_c   1.000
_cell.angle_alpha   90.00
_cell.angle_beta   90.00
_cell.angle_gamma   90.00
#
_symmetry.space_group_name_H-M   'P 1'
#
loop_
_entity.id
_entity.type
_entity.pdbx_description
1 polymer ?
#
loop_
_entity_poly.entity_id
_entity_poly.type
_entity_poly.pdbx_seq_one_letter_code
_entity_poly.pdbx_strand_id
1 'polypeptide(L)'
;MKVLIISAEVWQDKTNGGNVLSNMFRNMDWEFAQIYCNPGMPDNMICKKYYQMTDGMVIRNIFSHKPVGKEFEYISGEKESDRREIELPNQKFYGFFHKHRLGIFYSAKHFLWNISNWKNENLKKFINDFSPDIIFAPCYGDQFMLRLTRFVGQYTGKKIISYISDDHYTLK
;
A
#
# COMPACT_ATOMS: atom_id res chain seq x y z
N MET A 1 19.62 -0.72 -8.49
CA MET A 1 18.78 -1.79 -7.92
C MET A 1 17.35 -1.27 -7.82
N LYS A 2 16.36 -2.08 -8.18
CA LYS A 2 14.92 -1.72 -8.14
C LYS A 2 14.24 -2.38 -6.95
N VAL A 3 13.71 -1.59 -6.04
CA VAL A 3 13.06 -2.06 -4.81
C VAL A 3 11.57 -1.77 -4.85
N LEU A 4 10.74 -2.81 -4.78
CA LEU A 4 9.29 -2.67 -4.64
C LEU A 4 8.92 -2.72 -3.17
N ILE A 5 8.39 -1.61 -2.66
CA ILE A 5 7.92 -1.49 -1.27
C ILE A 5 6.44 -1.86 -1.23
N ILE A 6 6.06 -2.70 -0.28
CA ILE A 6 4.65 -3.05 -0.01
C ILE A 6 4.35 -2.64 1.43
N SER A 7 3.51 -1.63 1.62
CA SER A 7 3.19 -1.10 2.95
C SER A 7 1.70 -0.76 3.08
N ALA A 8 1.21 -0.67 4.30
CA ALA A 8 -0.15 -0.21 4.54
C ALA A 8 -0.28 1.28 4.23
N GLU A 9 0.67 2.08 4.68
CA GLU A 9 0.67 3.52 4.51
C GLU A 9 1.51 3.96 3.32
N VAL A 10 1.14 5.08 2.71
CA VAL A 10 1.95 5.72 1.67
C VAL A 10 3.24 6.25 2.29
N TRP A 11 4.31 6.31 1.49
CA TRP A 11 5.60 6.84 1.93
C TRP A 11 5.54 8.37 2.11
N GLN A 12 5.42 8.78 3.36
CA GLN A 12 5.34 10.18 3.80
C GLN A 12 6.33 10.41 4.95
N ASP A 13 7.13 11.46 4.88
CA ASP A 13 8.06 11.81 5.95
C ASP A 13 7.34 12.26 7.25
N LYS A 14 6.08 12.66 7.14
CA LYS A 14 5.23 13.06 8.26
C LYS A 14 4.68 11.90 9.09
N THR A 15 4.71 10.68 8.56
CA THR A 15 4.26 9.49 9.28
C THR A 15 5.44 8.73 9.87
N ASN A 16 5.23 8.05 11.00
CA ASN A 16 6.30 7.27 11.64
C ASN A 16 6.86 6.19 10.70
N GLY A 17 6.00 5.44 10.01
CA GLY A 17 6.41 4.40 9.07
C GLY A 17 7.15 4.95 7.84
N GLY A 18 6.68 6.07 7.29
CA GLY A 18 7.32 6.73 6.15
C GLY A 18 8.66 7.35 6.50
N ASN A 19 8.78 7.94 7.69
CA ASN A 19 10.04 8.48 8.18
C ASN A 19 11.10 7.36 8.36
N VAL A 20 10.69 6.19 8.84
CA VAL A 20 11.59 5.02 8.93
C VAL A 20 12.10 4.62 7.53
N LEU A 21 11.21 4.55 6.54
CA LEU A 21 11.60 4.24 5.15
C LEU A 21 12.58 5.30 4.60
N SER A 22 12.31 6.58 4.85
CA SER A 22 13.19 7.67 4.42
C SER A 22 14.57 7.59 5.07
N ASN A 23 14.65 7.29 6.35
CA ASN A 23 15.92 7.12 7.05
C ASN A 23 16.70 5.90 6.55
N MET A 24 16.02 4.83 6.16
CA MET A 24 16.64 3.63 5.62
C MET A 24 17.17 3.85 4.20
N PHE A 25 16.44 4.56 3.35
CA PHE A 25 16.65 4.53 1.89
C PHE A 25 17.07 5.84 1.27
N ARG A 26 17.02 6.97 1.97
CA ARG A 26 17.33 8.32 1.43
C ARG A 26 18.69 8.43 0.75
N ASN A 27 19.69 7.70 1.26
CA ASN A 27 21.07 7.76 0.75
C ASN A 27 21.40 6.61 -0.22
N MET A 28 20.40 5.83 -0.63
CA MET A 28 20.60 4.74 -1.56
C MET A 28 20.36 5.22 -3.00
N ASP A 29 21.31 4.93 -3.89
CA ASP A 29 21.15 5.14 -5.34
C ASP A 29 20.35 3.97 -5.96
N TRP A 30 19.09 3.83 -5.52
CA TRP A 30 18.17 2.80 -5.96
C TRP A 30 16.89 3.41 -6.51
N GLU A 31 16.21 2.67 -7.36
CA GLU A 31 14.88 3.02 -7.84
C GLU A 31 13.83 2.37 -6.93
N PHE A 32 12.81 3.16 -6.57
CA PHE A 32 11.73 2.71 -5.71
C PHE A 32 10.38 2.82 -6.39
N ALA A 33 9.56 1.80 -6.18
CA ALA A 33 8.12 1.84 -6.39
C ALA A 33 7.40 1.35 -5.14
N GLN A 34 6.18 1.82 -4.91
CA GLN A 34 5.42 1.43 -3.73
C GLN A 34 4.00 0.99 -4.09
N ILE A 35 3.58 -0.13 -3.52
CA ILE A 35 2.17 -0.54 -3.42
C ILE A 35 1.71 -0.24 -2.00
N TYR A 36 0.61 0.53 -1.84
CA TYR A 36 0.10 0.88 -0.52
C TYR A 36 -1.44 0.80 -0.46
N CYS A 37 -1.99 0.64 0.77
CA CYS A 37 -3.38 0.23 0.94
C CYS A 37 -4.25 1.24 1.70
N ASN A 38 -3.67 2.21 2.37
CA ASN A 38 -4.41 3.27 3.04
C ASN A 38 -4.55 4.51 2.15
N PRO A 39 -5.62 5.29 2.30
CA PRO A 39 -5.73 6.58 1.62
C PRO A 39 -4.58 7.52 2.03
N GLY A 40 -4.05 8.25 1.07
CA GLY A 40 -2.98 9.22 1.31
C GLY A 40 -2.19 9.57 0.06
N MET A 41 -1.38 10.62 0.16
CA MET A 41 -0.46 11.08 -0.89
C MET A 41 0.96 11.10 -0.35
N PRO A 42 1.97 10.74 -1.17
CA PRO A 42 3.37 10.90 -0.80
C PRO A 42 3.72 12.38 -0.61
N ASP A 43 4.78 12.65 0.15
CA ASP A 43 5.30 14.01 0.38
C ASP A 43 6.81 14.14 0.16
N ASN A 44 7.47 13.08 -0.33
CA ASN A 44 8.89 13.08 -0.66
C ASN A 44 9.15 12.54 -2.06
N MET A 45 10.38 12.75 -2.58
CA MET A 45 10.78 12.40 -3.94
C MET A 45 11.66 11.14 -4.01
N ILE A 46 11.79 10.41 -2.91
CA ILE A 46 12.62 9.19 -2.86
C ILE A 46 11.97 8.09 -3.71
N CYS A 47 10.66 7.93 -3.55
CA CYS A 47 9.85 7.06 -4.40
C CYS A 47 9.01 7.92 -5.36
N LYS A 48 8.96 7.52 -6.64
CA LYS A 48 8.20 8.26 -7.66
C LYS A 48 7.00 7.48 -8.19
N LYS A 49 7.07 6.15 -8.20
CA LYS A 49 6.03 5.28 -8.77
C LYS A 49 5.19 4.64 -7.67
N TYR A 50 3.90 4.82 -7.76
CA TYR A 50 2.96 4.38 -6.73
C TYR A 50 1.79 3.61 -7.32
N TYR A 51 1.33 2.60 -6.57
CA TYR A 51 0.09 1.89 -6.83
C TYR A 51 -0.77 1.90 -5.56
N GLN A 52 -1.84 2.66 -5.58
CA GLN A 52 -2.78 2.75 -4.45
C GLN A 52 -3.88 1.70 -4.57
N MET A 53 -4.14 0.96 -3.48
CA MET A 53 -5.23 -0.01 -3.35
C MET A 53 -5.93 0.21 -2.02
N THR A 54 -7.15 0.73 -2.01
CA THR A 54 -7.84 1.07 -0.76
C THR A 54 -9.10 0.22 -0.53
N ASP A 55 -9.58 0.21 0.72
CA ASP A 55 -10.85 -0.41 1.08
C ASP A 55 -12.02 0.20 0.26
N GLY A 56 -11.96 1.49 -0.02
CA GLY A 56 -12.96 2.17 -0.86
C GLY A 56 -12.95 1.67 -2.31
N MET A 57 -11.76 1.40 -2.88
CA MET A 57 -11.64 0.83 -4.23
C MET A 57 -12.18 -0.61 -4.26
N VAL A 58 -11.92 -1.40 -3.20
CA VAL A 58 -12.45 -2.76 -3.05
C VAL A 58 -13.98 -2.75 -3.02
N ILE A 59 -14.58 -1.88 -2.23
CA ILE A 59 -16.04 -1.73 -2.16
C ILE A 59 -16.59 -1.35 -3.55
N ARG A 60 -15.99 -0.37 -4.23
CA ARG A 60 -16.41 0.01 -5.59
C ARG A 60 -16.25 -1.12 -6.60
N ASN A 61 -15.23 -1.96 -6.47
CA ASN A 61 -15.07 -3.13 -7.34
C ASN A 61 -16.24 -4.11 -7.21
N ILE A 62 -16.67 -4.40 -5.99
CA ILE A 62 -17.75 -5.34 -5.73
C ILE A 62 -19.09 -4.83 -6.30
N PHE A 63 -19.40 -3.55 -6.12
CA PHE A 63 -20.70 -2.99 -6.51
C PHE A 63 -20.72 -2.42 -7.95
N SER A 64 -19.61 -1.97 -8.47
CA SER A 64 -19.54 -1.25 -9.76
C SER A 64 -18.54 -1.86 -10.74
N HIS A 65 -17.95 -2.99 -10.42
CA HIS A 65 -16.94 -3.70 -11.22
C HIS A 65 -15.74 -2.86 -11.66
N LYS A 66 -15.50 -1.72 -11.00
CA LYS A 66 -14.31 -0.90 -11.27
C LYS A 66 -13.05 -1.63 -10.78
N PRO A 67 -11.92 -1.50 -11.48
CA PRO A 67 -10.69 -2.17 -11.06
C PRO A 67 -10.25 -1.70 -9.67
N VAL A 68 -9.69 -2.62 -8.86
CA VAL A 68 -9.06 -2.28 -7.60
C VAL A 68 -7.65 -1.79 -7.90
N GLY A 69 -7.33 -0.63 -7.36
CA GLY A 69 -6.01 -0.05 -7.45
C GLY A 69 -5.83 0.89 -8.63
N LYS A 70 -4.92 1.83 -8.44
CA LYS A 70 -4.55 2.84 -9.41
C LYS A 70 -3.06 3.16 -9.32
N GLU A 71 -2.42 3.16 -10.48
CA GLU A 71 -1.04 3.63 -10.66
C GLU A 71 -1.00 5.15 -10.81
N PHE A 72 0.02 5.78 -10.25
CA PHE A 72 0.37 7.16 -10.51
C PHE A 72 1.86 7.42 -10.24
N GLU A 73 2.37 8.48 -10.84
CA GLU A 73 3.71 9.00 -10.54
C GLU A 73 3.61 10.25 -9.66
N TYR A 74 4.49 10.36 -8.67
CA TYR A 74 4.57 11.55 -7.84
C TYR A 74 5.60 12.53 -8.40
N ILE A 75 5.13 13.74 -8.71
CA ILE A 75 5.95 14.87 -9.19
C ILE A 75 5.80 16.00 -8.16
N SER A 76 6.91 16.49 -7.65
CA SER A 76 6.90 17.59 -6.68
C SER A 76 6.28 18.86 -7.29
N GLY A 77 5.37 19.50 -6.57
CA GLY A 77 4.72 20.74 -6.99
C GLY A 77 3.39 20.58 -7.74
N GLU A 78 2.97 19.38 -8.09
CA GLU A 78 1.61 19.16 -8.60
C GLU A 78 0.58 19.35 -7.47
N LYS A 79 -0.47 20.11 -7.79
CA LYS A 79 -1.56 20.33 -6.82
C LYS A 79 -2.38 19.06 -6.65
N GLU A 80 -2.79 18.81 -5.43
CA GLU A 80 -3.68 17.70 -5.02
C GLU A 80 -4.98 17.64 -5.84
N SER A 81 -5.45 18.81 -6.36
CA SER A 81 -6.63 18.95 -7.22
C SER A 81 -6.53 18.22 -8.56
N ASP A 82 -5.32 18.00 -9.07
CA ASP A 82 -5.11 17.41 -10.40
C ASP A 82 -5.14 15.87 -10.35
N ARG A 83 -5.19 15.30 -9.14
CA ARG A 83 -5.18 13.86 -8.87
C ARG A 83 -6.50 13.34 -8.31
N ARG A 84 -7.62 13.74 -8.91
CA ARG A 84 -9.01 13.45 -8.45
C ARG A 84 -9.34 11.97 -8.21
N GLU A 85 -8.50 11.05 -8.65
CA GLU A 85 -8.78 9.62 -8.53
C GLU A 85 -7.99 8.91 -7.42
N ILE A 86 -7.09 9.63 -6.74
CA ILE A 86 -6.36 9.10 -5.58
C ILE A 86 -7.22 9.33 -4.34
N GLU A 87 -7.39 8.28 -3.55
CA GLU A 87 -8.16 8.40 -2.31
C GLU A 87 -7.33 9.10 -1.24
N LEU A 88 -7.85 10.24 -0.79
CA LEU A 88 -7.31 10.99 0.33
C LEU A 88 -8.01 10.58 1.64
N PRO A 89 -7.35 10.76 2.80
CA PRO A 89 -7.96 10.47 4.08
C PRO A 89 -9.25 11.27 4.28
N ASN A 90 -10.39 10.59 4.38
CA ASN A 90 -11.65 11.23 4.73
C ASN A 90 -11.84 11.16 6.25
N GLN A 91 -11.63 12.28 6.94
CA GLN A 91 -11.68 12.37 8.41
C GLN A 91 -13.00 11.87 9.02
N LYS A 92 -14.14 12.03 8.32
CA LYS A 92 -15.44 11.56 8.81
C LYS A 92 -15.56 10.03 8.78
N PHE A 93 -15.05 9.38 7.75
CA PHE A 93 -15.04 7.92 7.64
C PHE A 93 -14.08 7.28 8.63
N TYR A 94 -12.87 7.81 8.74
CA TYR A 94 -11.88 7.32 9.69
C TYR A 94 -12.34 7.44 11.14
N GLY A 95 -12.99 8.56 11.51
CA GLY A 95 -13.51 8.77 12.86
C GLY A 95 -14.58 7.75 13.25
N PHE A 96 -15.46 7.37 12.32
CA PHE A 96 -16.52 6.39 12.56
C PHE A 96 -15.92 4.98 12.79
N PHE A 97 -15.02 4.52 11.95
CA PHE A 97 -14.39 3.20 12.07
C PHE A 97 -13.43 3.09 13.26
N HIS A 98 -12.73 4.18 13.63
CA HIS A 98 -11.87 4.21 14.80
C HIS A 98 -12.66 4.14 16.12
N LYS A 99 -13.85 4.74 16.15
CA LYS A 99 -14.71 4.79 17.34
C LYS A 99 -15.39 3.44 17.62
N HIS A 100 -15.63 2.65 16.59
CA HIS A 100 -16.28 1.33 16.67
C HIS A 100 -15.31 0.22 16.26
N ARG A 101 -14.34 -0.08 17.13
CA ARG A 101 -13.45 -1.25 16.99
C ARG A 101 -14.20 -2.57 17.21
N LEU A 102 -15.27 -2.79 16.48
CA LEU A 102 -16.00 -4.05 16.55
C LEU A 102 -15.32 -5.06 15.64
N GLY A 103 -14.97 -6.25 16.17
CA GLY A 103 -14.33 -7.35 15.42
C GLY A 103 -15.08 -7.73 14.14
N ILE A 104 -16.40 -7.43 14.08
CA ILE A 104 -17.25 -7.64 12.92
C ILE A 104 -16.81 -6.78 11.71
N PHE A 105 -16.36 -5.54 11.92
CA PHE A 105 -15.86 -4.69 10.83
C PHE A 105 -14.53 -5.19 10.28
N TYR A 106 -13.68 -5.71 11.15
CA TYR A 106 -12.42 -6.31 10.74
C TYR A 106 -12.66 -7.56 9.88
N SER A 107 -13.59 -8.41 10.31
CA SER A 107 -13.99 -9.61 9.56
C SER A 107 -14.65 -9.25 8.22
N ALA A 108 -15.51 -8.22 8.21
CA ALA A 108 -16.13 -7.73 6.98
C ALA A 108 -15.10 -7.18 5.99
N LYS A 109 -14.12 -6.40 6.44
CA LYS A 109 -13.00 -5.93 5.61
C LYS A 109 -12.28 -7.13 4.96
N HIS A 110 -11.89 -8.12 5.75
CA HIS A 110 -11.20 -9.30 5.22
C HIS A 110 -12.05 -10.08 4.21
N PHE A 111 -13.35 -10.19 4.44
CA PHE A 111 -14.27 -10.82 3.51
C PHE A 111 -14.34 -10.06 2.18
N LEU A 112 -14.50 -8.73 2.22
CA LEU A 112 -14.54 -7.88 1.02
C LEU A 112 -13.27 -7.99 0.18
N TRP A 113 -12.10 -7.97 0.82
CA TRP A 113 -10.84 -8.19 0.13
C TRP A 113 -10.73 -9.60 -0.48
N ASN A 114 -11.34 -10.62 0.14
CA ASN A 114 -11.32 -11.98 -0.39
C ASN A 114 -12.12 -12.15 -1.69
N ILE A 115 -13.27 -11.47 -1.79
CA ILE A 115 -14.18 -11.60 -2.93
C ILE A 115 -13.88 -10.59 -4.05
N SER A 116 -13.11 -9.55 -3.76
CA SER A 116 -12.75 -8.53 -4.75
C SER A 116 -11.67 -9.00 -5.73
N ASN A 117 -11.69 -8.44 -6.94
CA ASN A 117 -10.68 -8.71 -7.96
C ASN A 117 -9.46 -7.77 -7.81
N TRP A 118 -8.79 -7.82 -6.66
CA TRP A 118 -7.60 -7.01 -6.44
C TRP A 118 -6.35 -7.54 -7.16
N LYS A 119 -6.29 -8.84 -7.49
CA LYS A 119 -5.20 -9.47 -8.27
C LYS A 119 -5.39 -9.23 -9.78
N ASN A 120 -5.77 -8.03 -10.16
CA ASN A 120 -6.13 -7.68 -11.53
C ASN A 120 -4.90 -7.41 -12.42
N GLU A 121 -5.15 -7.24 -13.71
CA GLU A 121 -4.10 -6.99 -14.71
C GLU A 121 -3.39 -5.64 -14.52
N ASN A 122 -4.06 -4.63 -13.95
CA ASN A 122 -3.43 -3.34 -13.67
C ASN A 122 -2.31 -3.47 -12.61
N LEU A 123 -2.56 -4.24 -11.54
CA LEU A 123 -1.54 -4.54 -10.54
C LEU A 123 -0.37 -5.31 -11.13
N LYS A 124 -0.68 -6.34 -11.94
CA LYS A 124 0.37 -7.14 -12.60
C LYS A 124 1.18 -6.30 -13.57
N LYS A 125 0.51 -5.44 -14.34
CA LYS A 125 1.17 -4.50 -15.27
C LYS A 125 2.13 -3.58 -14.52
N PHE A 126 1.68 -2.93 -13.44
CA PHE A 126 2.52 -2.08 -12.60
C PHE A 126 3.78 -2.80 -12.10
N ILE A 127 3.61 -4.04 -11.60
CA ILE A 127 4.72 -4.87 -11.11
C ILE A 127 5.70 -5.21 -12.25
N ASN A 128 5.18 -5.60 -13.42
CA ASN A 128 5.99 -5.96 -14.58
C ASN A 128 6.74 -4.75 -15.17
N ASP A 129 6.07 -3.61 -15.30
CA ASP A 129 6.66 -2.37 -15.83
C ASP A 129 7.78 -1.85 -14.92
N PHE A 130 7.60 -1.98 -13.61
CA PHE A 130 8.67 -1.65 -12.66
C PHE A 130 9.78 -2.70 -12.67
N SER A 131 9.45 -3.98 -12.80
CA SER A 131 10.39 -5.11 -12.80
C SER A 131 11.35 -5.09 -11.60
N PRO A 132 10.88 -5.32 -10.37
CA PRO A 132 11.67 -5.20 -9.16
C PRO A 132 12.79 -6.26 -9.10
N ASP A 133 13.93 -5.89 -8.52
CA ASP A 133 15.00 -6.83 -8.16
C ASP A 133 14.69 -7.52 -6.83
N ILE A 134 14.05 -6.79 -5.91
CA ILE A 134 13.74 -7.22 -4.55
C ILE A 134 12.44 -6.57 -4.07
N ILE A 135 11.76 -7.24 -3.14
CA ILE A 135 10.56 -6.74 -2.47
C ILE A 135 10.91 -6.41 -1.03
N PHE A 136 10.54 -5.21 -0.57
CA PHE A 136 10.64 -4.80 0.83
C PHE A 136 9.25 -4.61 1.41
N ALA A 137 8.91 -5.38 2.45
CA ALA A 137 7.59 -5.34 3.06
C ALA A 137 7.72 -5.28 4.59
N PRO A 138 7.47 -4.12 5.22
CA PRO A 138 7.33 -4.06 6.67
C PRO A 138 6.29 -5.07 7.15
N CYS A 139 6.60 -5.80 8.23
CA CYS A 139 5.70 -6.81 8.76
C CYS A 139 4.56 -6.14 9.52
N TYR A 140 3.38 -6.15 8.91
CA TYR A 140 2.14 -5.73 9.57
C TYR A 140 1.36 -6.97 10.02
N GLY A 141 0.69 -6.89 11.17
CA GLY A 141 -0.20 -7.96 11.63
C GLY A 141 -1.49 -8.14 10.80
N ASP A 142 -1.67 -7.36 9.73
CA ASP A 142 -2.83 -7.42 8.85
C ASP A 142 -2.72 -8.58 7.85
N GLN A 143 -3.70 -9.48 7.89
CA GLN A 143 -3.73 -10.65 7.00
C GLN A 143 -3.74 -10.30 5.52
N PHE A 144 -4.37 -9.17 5.14
CA PHE A 144 -4.41 -8.76 3.74
C PHE A 144 -3.01 -8.35 3.26
N MET A 145 -2.26 -7.60 4.08
CA MET A 145 -0.89 -7.20 3.75
C MET A 145 0.02 -8.43 3.55
N LEU A 146 -0.12 -9.45 4.39
CA LEU A 146 0.60 -10.72 4.23
C LEU A 146 0.23 -11.42 2.92
N ARG A 147 -1.06 -11.44 2.55
CA ARG A 147 -1.53 -12.03 1.28
C ARG A 147 -1.03 -11.26 0.05
N LEU A 148 -1.05 -9.94 0.11
CA LEU A 148 -0.53 -9.08 -0.95
C LEU A 148 0.97 -9.32 -1.15
N THR A 149 1.74 -9.28 -0.06
CA THR A 149 3.19 -9.54 -0.08
C THR A 149 3.51 -10.93 -0.64
N ARG A 150 2.79 -11.95 -0.17
CA ARG A 150 2.94 -13.32 -0.69
C ARG A 150 2.60 -13.42 -2.18
N PHE A 151 1.50 -12.80 -2.60
CA PHE A 151 1.11 -12.80 -4.01
C PHE A 151 2.18 -12.17 -4.89
N VAL A 152 2.67 -10.98 -4.52
CA VAL A 152 3.70 -10.27 -5.30
C VAL A 152 5.00 -11.08 -5.32
N GLY A 153 5.42 -11.66 -4.20
CA GLY A 153 6.60 -12.52 -4.14
C GLY A 153 6.49 -13.77 -5.03
N GLN A 154 5.33 -14.45 -4.99
CA GLN A 154 5.07 -15.60 -5.85
C GLN A 154 4.99 -15.23 -7.34
N TYR A 155 4.34 -14.11 -7.65
CA TYR A 155 4.18 -13.64 -9.01
C TYR A 155 5.50 -13.24 -9.67
N THR A 156 6.38 -12.57 -8.93
CA THR A 156 7.66 -12.09 -9.43
C THR A 156 8.81 -13.10 -9.30
N GLY A 157 8.68 -14.08 -8.40
CA GLY A 157 9.77 -14.97 -8.01
C GLY A 157 10.90 -14.27 -7.24
N LYS A 158 10.69 -13.01 -6.77
CA LYS A 158 11.73 -12.22 -6.12
C LYS A 158 11.77 -12.45 -4.61
N LYS A 159 12.96 -12.23 -4.03
CA LYS A 159 13.13 -12.31 -2.57
C LYS A 159 12.36 -11.20 -1.87
N ILE A 160 11.78 -11.55 -0.72
CA ILE A 160 11.09 -10.61 0.16
C ILE A 160 12.00 -10.36 1.37
N ILE A 161 12.27 -9.09 1.66
CA ILE A 161 12.87 -8.64 2.90
C ILE A 161 11.76 -8.05 3.75
N SER A 162 11.60 -8.57 4.97
CA SER A 162 10.66 -8.02 5.96
C SER A 162 11.41 -7.28 7.05
N TYR A 163 10.89 -6.09 7.39
CA TYR A 163 11.31 -5.33 8.54
C TYR A 163 10.25 -5.47 9.63
N ILE A 164 10.68 -5.88 10.83
CA ILE A 164 9.81 -6.05 11.99
C ILE A 164 10.18 -4.93 12.98
N SER A 165 9.28 -3.96 13.18
CA SER A 165 9.47 -2.86 14.12
C SER A 165 8.98 -3.18 15.53
N ASP A 166 7.93 -4.00 15.62
CA ASP A 166 7.26 -4.32 16.87
C ASP A 166 7.13 -5.84 17.03
N ASP A 167 7.40 -6.32 18.23
CA ASP A 167 7.20 -7.72 18.57
C ASP A 167 5.73 -7.98 18.90
N HIS A 168 4.95 -8.37 17.89
CA HIS A 168 3.55 -8.74 18.07
C HIS A 168 3.34 -10.10 18.74
N TYR A 169 4.39 -10.86 19.03
CA TYR A 169 4.30 -12.22 19.54
C TYR A 169 4.54 -12.33 21.06
N THR A 170 5.23 -11.37 21.66
CA THR A 170 5.59 -11.41 23.08
C THR A 170 4.65 -10.60 23.98
N LEU A 171 3.77 -9.79 23.41
CA LEU A 171 2.77 -9.01 24.16
C LEU A 171 1.46 -9.78 24.33
N LYS A 172 1.51 -10.92 25.00
CA LYS A 172 0.35 -11.61 25.55
C LYS A 172 0.28 -11.45 27.04
#